data_f9692edf976af247fb930f9b31809524
#
_entry.id   f9692edf976af247fb930f9b31809524
#
_cell.length_a   1.000
_cell.length_b   1.000
_cell.length_c   1.000
_cell.angle_alpha   90.00
_cell.angle_beta   90.00
_cell.angle_gamma   90.00
#
_symmetry.space_group_name_H-M   'P 1'
#
loop_
_entity.id
_entity.type
_entity.pdbx_description
1 polymer ?
#
loop_
_entity_poly.entity_id
_entity_poly.type
_entity_poly.pdbx_seq_one_letter_code
_entity_poly.pdbx_strand_id
1 'polypeptide(L)'
;MFLGSGNGEGSEGVNGSANMGIVITYIDTEDKVDGKQSVRAQTSQLAGILAAGNLFVGQFSGLVGTSGGKVNFGRPWTTRPTAMKLYCKYLTGPMDIIGKTLPPGVSLSNRDYDRAEIKFALGTWDYKKYGGSPASPVHINTTDASTFVDYNTDESTIANGNLIIYHDGY
;
A
#
# COMPACT_ATOMS: atom_id res chain seq x y z
N MET A 1 10.36 -11.58 5.63
CA MET A 1 9.21 -10.64 5.59
C MET A 1 8.61 -10.76 4.20
N PHE A 2 7.35 -11.11 4.11
CA PHE A 2 6.65 -11.13 2.82
C PHE A 2 5.99 -9.77 2.62
N LEU A 3 6.32 -9.13 1.52
CA LEU A 3 5.68 -7.89 1.08
C LEU A 3 4.75 -8.24 -0.08
N GLY A 4 3.51 -7.84 0.00
CA GLY A 4 2.57 -7.87 -1.11
C GLY A 4 2.68 -6.58 -1.92
N SER A 5 2.26 -6.64 -3.16
CA SER A 5 2.12 -5.47 -4.01
C SER A 5 0.84 -5.57 -4.84
N GLY A 6 0.42 -4.48 -5.44
CA GLY A 6 -0.68 -4.48 -6.40
C GLY A 6 -0.44 -5.30 -7.66
N ASN A 7 0.80 -5.76 -7.87
CA ASN A 7 1.10 -6.75 -8.91
C ASN A 7 0.55 -8.13 -8.61
N GLY A 8 0.12 -8.39 -7.38
CA GLY A 8 -0.29 -9.72 -6.93
C GLY A 8 0.89 -10.65 -6.62
N GLU A 9 2.09 -10.15 -6.59
CA GLU A 9 3.28 -10.87 -6.19
C GLU A 9 3.41 -10.92 -4.67
N GLY A 10 2.49 -11.56 -4.04
CA GLY A 10 2.75 -12.20 -2.76
C GLY A 10 3.08 -13.63 -3.05
N SER A 11 3.57 -14.35 -2.10
CA SER A 11 3.96 -15.75 -2.20
C SER A 11 2.89 -16.70 -2.75
N GLU A 12 1.75 -16.20 -3.20
CA GLU A 12 0.60 -16.98 -3.66
C GLU A 12 -0.18 -16.31 -4.82
N GLY A 13 0.51 -15.56 -5.65
CA GLY A 13 0.27 -15.46 -7.08
C GLY A 13 -1.11 -15.10 -7.59
N VAL A 14 -1.81 -14.12 -7.06
CA VAL A 14 -2.81 -13.44 -7.88
C VAL A 14 -2.19 -12.15 -8.40
N ASN A 15 -1.83 -12.16 -9.66
CA ASN A 15 -1.32 -11.00 -10.39
C ASN A 15 -2.42 -9.95 -10.60
N GLY A 16 -2.70 -9.11 -9.64
CA GLY A 16 -3.70 -8.05 -9.76
C GLY A 16 -3.55 -7.21 -11.02
N SER A 17 -2.90 -6.08 -10.91
CA SER A 17 -2.68 -5.18 -12.04
C SER A 17 -1.74 -5.75 -13.11
N ALA A 18 -0.82 -6.64 -12.74
CA ALA A 18 0.09 -7.28 -13.69
C ALA A 18 -0.63 -8.17 -14.70
N ASN A 19 -1.73 -8.84 -14.32
CA ASN A 19 -2.57 -9.59 -15.26
C ASN A 19 -3.24 -8.69 -16.32
N MET A 20 -3.35 -7.39 -16.04
CA MET A 20 -3.81 -6.38 -16.99
C MET A 20 -2.66 -5.68 -17.74
N GLY A 21 -1.42 -6.15 -17.55
CA GLY A 21 -0.23 -5.54 -18.14
C GLY A 21 0.27 -4.29 -17.40
N ILE A 22 -0.21 -4.03 -16.19
CA ILE A 22 0.19 -2.88 -15.38
C ILE A 22 1.11 -3.37 -14.26
N VAL A 23 2.41 -3.15 -14.39
CA VAL A 23 3.39 -3.47 -13.35
C VAL A 23 3.67 -2.21 -12.54
N ILE A 24 3.59 -2.30 -11.22
CA ILE A 24 3.77 -1.17 -10.30
C ILE A 24 4.85 -1.39 -9.25
N THR A 25 5.44 -2.58 -9.22
CA THR A 25 6.49 -2.92 -8.25
C THR A 25 7.61 -3.68 -8.96
N TYR A 26 8.83 -3.24 -8.76
CA TYR A 26 10.03 -3.76 -9.42
C TYR A 26 11.12 -4.04 -8.39
N ILE A 27 11.94 -5.04 -8.66
CA ILE A 27 13.21 -5.23 -7.97
C ILE A 27 14.22 -4.27 -8.60
N ASP A 28 14.93 -3.51 -7.77
CA ASP A 28 15.99 -2.62 -8.18
C ASP A 28 17.33 -3.09 -7.59
N THR A 29 18.28 -3.40 -8.45
CA THR A 29 19.61 -3.86 -8.06
C THR A 29 20.67 -2.76 -8.13
N GLU A 30 20.32 -1.61 -8.69
CA GLU A 30 21.21 -0.47 -8.85
C GLU A 30 21.07 0.53 -7.71
N ASP A 31 19.84 0.95 -7.41
CA ASP A 31 19.54 1.96 -6.40
C ASP A 31 19.20 1.29 -5.06
N LYS A 32 20.21 1.09 -4.23
CA LYS A 32 20.09 0.43 -2.91
C LYS A 32 21.06 1.05 -1.91
N VAL A 33 20.71 1.01 -0.64
CA VAL A 33 21.56 1.48 0.48
C VAL A 33 22.22 0.30 1.18
N ASP A 34 21.48 -0.80 1.37
CA ASP A 34 21.95 -1.98 2.06
C ASP A 34 21.36 -3.24 1.40
N GLY A 35 22.07 -4.35 1.56
CA GLY A 35 21.65 -5.61 0.96
C GLY A 35 21.92 -5.72 -0.55
N LYS A 36 21.26 -6.68 -1.20
CA LYS A 36 21.49 -7.00 -2.61
C LYS A 36 20.61 -6.21 -3.56
N GLN A 37 19.48 -5.73 -3.08
CA GLN A 37 18.43 -5.10 -3.89
C GLN A 37 17.53 -4.22 -3.03
N SER A 38 16.85 -3.29 -3.69
CA SER A 38 15.74 -2.52 -3.14
C SER A 38 14.44 -2.85 -3.88
N VAL A 39 13.36 -2.22 -3.47
CA VAL A 39 12.08 -2.30 -4.17
C VAL A 39 11.71 -0.92 -4.65
N ARG A 40 11.38 -0.82 -5.93
CA ARG A 40 10.84 0.40 -6.54
C ARG A 40 9.33 0.22 -6.74
N ALA A 41 8.53 1.04 -6.07
CA ALA A 41 7.11 1.18 -6.33
C ALA A 41 6.89 2.38 -7.26
N GLN A 42 6.15 2.18 -8.35
CA GLN A 42 5.93 3.18 -9.37
C GLN A 42 4.47 3.18 -9.83
N THR A 43 3.82 4.33 -9.77
CA THR A 43 2.49 4.50 -10.35
C THR A 43 2.54 4.33 -11.86
N SER A 44 1.61 3.58 -12.40
CA SER A 44 1.52 3.24 -13.82
C SER A 44 0.10 3.41 -14.32
N GLN A 45 -0.04 3.69 -15.62
CA GLN A 45 -1.33 3.80 -16.29
C GLN A 45 -1.36 2.96 -17.56
N LEU A 46 -2.48 2.30 -17.80
CA LEU A 46 -2.77 1.60 -19.06
C LEU A 46 -4.25 1.73 -19.40
N ALA A 47 -4.55 2.15 -20.61
CA ALA A 47 -5.92 2.26 -21.15
C ALA A 47 -6.89 3.01 -20.21
N GLY A 48 -6.44 4.08 -19.57
CA GLY A 48 -7.23 4.88 -18.63
C GLY A 48 -7.37 4.30 -17.23
N ILE A 49 -6.77 3.16 -16.94
CA ILE A 49 -6.71 2.56 -15.60
C ILE A 49 -5.41 3.02 -14.93
N LEU A 50 -5.56 3.70 -13.81
CA LEU A 50 -4.43 4.11 -12.96
C LEU A 50 -4.20 3.05 -11.87
N ALA A 51 -2.97 2.58 -11.76
CA ALA A 51 -2.52 1.73 -10.67
C ALA A 51 -1.42 2.44 -9.89
N ALA A 52 -1.71 2.85 -8.67
CA ALA A 52 -0.76 3.51 -7.79
C ALA A 52 0.35 2.54 -7.36
N GLY A 53 1.59 2.99 -7.43
CA GLY A 53 2.73 2.24 -6.91
C GLY A 53 2.58 2.00 -5.41
N ASN A 54 2.56 0.74 -5.00
CA ASN A 54 2.37 0.38 -3.61
C ASN A 54 3.15 -0.85 -3.20
N LEU A 55 3.42 -0.94 -1.90
CA LEU A 55 4.04 -2.08 -1.25
C LEU A 55 3.44 -2.23 0.15
N PHE A 56 3.02 -3.43 0.52
CA PHE A 56 2.38 -3.66 1.81
C PHE A 56 2.72 -5.03 2.40
N VAL A 57 2.54 -5.15 3.69
CA VAL A 57 2.61 -6.45 4.38
C VAL A 57 1.20 -7.06 4.37
N GLY A 58 1.05 -8.15 3.65
CA GLY A 58 -0.26 -8.77 3.49
C GLY A 58 -0.38 -9.58 2.20
N GLN A 59 -1.59 -9.66 1.70
CA GLN A 59 -1.93 -10.42 0.51
C GLN A 59 -2.92 -9.64 -0.36
N PHE A 60 -2.65 -9.59 -1.66
CA PHE A 60 -3.64 -9.12 -2.62
C PHE A 60 -4.72 -10.20 -2.78
N SER A 61 -5.99 -9.83 -2.67
CA SER A 61 -7.09 -10.79 -2.73
C SER A 61 -8.00 -10.67 -3.95
N GLY A 62 -7.76 -9.70 -4.82
CA GLY A 62 -8.45 -9.60 -6.11
C GLY A 62 -8.74 -8.19 -6.57
N LEU A 63 -9.22 -8.07 -7.80
CA LEU A 63 -9.66 -6.81 -8.40
C LEU A 63 -11.15 -6.57 -8.14
N VAL A 64 -11.54 -5.30 -8.13
CA VAL A 64 -12.92 -4.84 -8.14
C VAL A 64 -13.17 -4.16 -9.48
N GLY A 65 -13.43 -4.96 -10.51
CA GLY A 65 -13.52 -4.49 -11.89
C GLY A 65 -12.25 -3.73 -12.29
N THR A 66 -12.44 -2.54 -12.85
CA THR A 66 -11.35 -1.59 -13.19
C THR A 66 -11.20 -0.46 -12.17
N SER A 67 -11.95 -0.50 -11.07
CA SER A 67 -12.07 0.63 -10.13
C SER A 67 -11.19 0.50 -8.90
N GLY A 68 -10.71 -0.69 -8.59
CA GLY A 68 -9.89 -0.89 -7.41
C GLY A 68 -9.51 -2.34 -7.15
N GLY A 69 -9.01 -2.60 -5.96
CA GLY A 69 -8.57 -3.91 -5.51
C GLY A 69 -8.99 -4.23 -4.08
N LYS A 70 -8.89 -5.50 -3.77
CA LYS A 70 -9.06 -6.05 -2.43
C LYS A 70 -7.73 -6.52 -1.92
N VAL A 71 -7.40 -6.15 -0.71
CA VAL A 71 -6.16 -6.53 -0.04
C VAL A 71 -6.47 -6.98 1.37
N ASN A 72 -5.71 -7.93 1.86
CA ASN A 72 -5.72 -8.32 3.26
C ASN A 72 -4.39 -7.89 3.87
N PHE A 73 -4.41 -6.93 4.77
CA PHE A 73 -3.22 -6.42 5.44
C PHE A 73 -2.85 -7.23 6.67
N GLY A 74 -1.56 -7.13 6.98
CA GLY A 74 -0.97 -7.68 8.17
C GLY A 74 -0.34 -9.05 7.97
N ARG A 75 0.46 -9.42 8.95
CA ARG A 75 1.08 -10.73 9.15
C ARG A 75 1.25 -10.96 10.66
N PRO A 76 1.13 -12.19 11.14
CA PRO A 76 1.41 -12.50 12.53
C PRO A 76 2.82 -12.06 12.90
N TRP A 77 2.93 -11.40 14.05
CA TRP A 77 4.16 -10.86 14.56
C TRP A 77 4.29 -11.15 16.06
N THR A 78 5.39 -11.72 16.50
CA THR A 78 5.54 -12.22 17.87
C THR A 78 6.45 -11.37 18.75
N THR A 79 7.12 -10.36 18.17
CA THR A 79 8.02 -9.48 18.91
C THR A 79 7.44 -8.08 19.04
N ARG A 80 7.96 -7.31 20.02
CA ARG A 80 7.60 -5.90 20.22
C ARG A 80 8.77 -5.03 19.75
N PRO A 81 8.79 -4.58 18.49
CA PRO A 81 9.83 -3.69 18.00
C PRO A 81 9.71 -2.33 18.68
N THR A 82 10.84 -1.68 18.91
CA THR A 82 10.91 -0.31 19.46
C THR A 82 10.91 0.75 18.36
N ALA A 83 11.30 0.37 17.14
CA ALA A 83 11.35 1.27 16.00
C ALA A 83 11.29 0.50 14.68
N MET A 84 10.84 1.17 13.63
CA MET A 84 11.01 0.79 12.25
C MET A 84 11.96 1.79 11.58
N LYS A 85 13.03 1.27 10.94
CA LYS A 85 13.96 2.09 10.15
C LYS A 85 13.90 1.65 8.70
N LEU A 86 13.82 2.60 7.81
CA LEU A 86 13.88 2.37 6.36
C LEU A 86 14.70 3.46 5.69
N TYR A 87 15.24 3.13 4.52
CA TYR A 87 15.80 4.09 3.58
C TYR A 87 14.84 4.20 2.42
N CYS A 88 14.49 5.40 2.03
CA CYS A 88 13.63 5.64 0.88
C CYS A 88 14.17 6.78 0.03
N LYS A 89 13.89 6.69 -1.26
CA LYS A 89 14.10 7.75 -2.25
C LYS A 89 12.77 7.96 -2.94
N TYR A 90 12.35 9.19 -3.05
CA TYR A 90 11.08 9.55 -3.65
C TYR A 90 11.30 10.54 -4.79
N LEU A 91 10.70 10.22 -5.94
CA LEU A 91 10.64 11.09 -7.10
C LEU A 91 9.17 11.33 -7.41
N THR A 92 8.78 12.58 -7.47
CA THR A 92 7.40 12.98 -7.70
C THR A 92 7.30 14.07 -8.76
N GLY A 93 6.11 14.31 -9.24
CA GLY A 93 5.74 15.38 -10.14
C GLY A 93 4.33 15.89 -9.85
N PRO A 94 3.84 16.86 -10.64
CA PRO A 94 2.45 17.27 -10.55
C PRO A 94 1.52 16.11 -10.90
N MET A 95 0.35 16.10 -10.26
CA MET A 95 -0.67 15.09 -10.52
C MET A 95 -1.29 15.31 -11.90
N ASP A 96 -1.13 14.36 -12.80
CA ASP A 96 -1.76 14.36 -14.11
C ASP A 96 -3.15 13.72 -14.08
N ILE A 97 -3.34 12.77 -13.16
CA ILE A 97 -4.56 11.99 -13.02
C ILE A 97 -4.98 11.94 -11.57
N ILE A 98 -6.22 12.33 -11.30
CA ILE A 98 -6.84 12.26 -9.98
C ILE A 98 -7.87 11.14 -9.98
N GLY A 99 -7.81 10.25 -8.98
CA GLY A 99 -8.78 9.19 -8.79
C GLY A 99 -10.20 9.72 -8.57
N LYS A 100 -11.21 8.96 -9.02
CA LYS A 100 -12.62 9.35 -8.91
C LYS A 100 -13.13 9.33 -7.48
N THR A 101 -12.55 8.51 -6.62
CA THR A 101 -12.96 8.35 -5.22
C THR A 101 -11.82 8.81 -4.34
N LEU A 102 -11.99 9.97 -3.73
CA LEU A 102 -11.05 10.51 -2.76
C LEU A 102 -11.53 10.19 -1.33
N PRO A 103 -10.60 10.05 -0.37
CA PRO A 103 -10.97 9.94 1.04
C PRO A 103 -11.78 11.17 1.50
N PRO A 104 -12.67 11.03 2.50
CA PRO A 104 -13.40 12.15 3.06
C PRO A 104 -12.47 13.30 3.49
N GLY A 105 -12.82 14.54 3.10
CA GLY A 105 -12.05 15.72 3.44
C GLY A 105 -10.79 15.96 2.58
N VAL A 106 -10.50 15.09 1.62
CA VAL A 106 -9.38 15.29 0.68
C VAL A 106 -9.89 15.99 -0.58
N SER A 107 -9.22 17.10 -0.94
CA SER A 107 -9.41 17.80 -2.21
C SER A 107 -8.07 17.88 -2.92
N LEU A 108 -8.01 17.46 -4.18
CA LEU A 108 -6.81 17.45 -5.00
C LEU A 108 -7.04 18.19 -6.31
N SER A 109 -6.00 18.78 -6.84
CA SER A 109 -6.00 19.44 -8.15
C SER A 109 -4.85 18.94 -9.00
N ASN A 110 -4.94 19.09 -10.33
CA ASN A 110 -3.88 18.72 -11.27
C ASN A 110 -2.59 19.56 -11.12
N ARG A 111 -2.57 20.53 -10.21
CA ARG A 111 -1.38 21.33 -9.89
C ARG A 111 -0.69 20.88 -8.63
N ASP A 112 -1.35 20.03 -7.84
CA ASP A 112 -0.77 19.48 -6.63
C ASP A 112 0.32 18.47 -7.01
N TYR A 113 1.37 18.42 -6.22
CA TYR A 113 2.37 17.38 -6.33
C TYR A 113 1.89 16.11 -5.64
N ASP A 114 2.20 14.98 -6.24
CA ASP A 114 1.97 13.69 -5.61
C ASP A 114 2.84 13.54 -4.35
N ARG A 115 2.45 12.62 -3.47
CA ARG A 115 3.15 12.34 -2.22
C ARG A 115 3.22 10.85 -1.98
N ALA A 116 4.28 10.42 -1.30
CA ALA A 116 4.34 9.07 -0.77
C ALA A 116 3.90 9.04 0.69
N GLU A 117 3.25 7.98 1.08
CA GLU A 117 2.85 7.75 2.46
C GLU A 117 3.36 6.38 2.92
N ILE A 118 4.08 6.38 4.04
CA ILE A 118 4.61 5.17 4.66
C ILE A 118 3.91 5.00 6.00
N LYS A 119 3.11 3.95 6.11
CA LYS A 119 2.37 3.61 7.32
C LYS A 119 2.86 2.31 7.92
N PHE A 120 2.90 2.25 9.24
CA PHE A 120 3.00 1.00 9.94
C PHE A 120 1.99 0.95 11.09
N ALA A 121 1.53 -0.24 11.40
CA ALA A 121 0.70 -0.47 12.55
C ALA A 121 1.00 -1.86 13.16
N LEU A 122 0.91 -1.94 14.46
CA LEU A 122 0.92 -3.17 15.23
C LEU A 122 -0.41 -3.25 16.00
N GLY A 123 -1.03 -4.39 16.01
CA GLY A 123 -2.31 -4.55 16.67
C GLY A 123 -2.72 -6.00 16.87
N THR A 124 -3.87 -6.17 17.48
CA THR A 124 -4.48 -7.46 17.79
C THR A 124 -5.75 -7.69 16.95
N TRP A 125 -5.67 -7.37 15.67
CA TRP A 125 -6.82 -7.48 14.75
C TRP A 125 -7.26 -8.94 14.60
N ASP A 126 -8.50 -9.22 14.99
CA ASP A 126 -9.15 -10.51 14.74
C ASP A 126 -9.70 -10.55 13.31
N TYR A 127 -9.22 -11.47 12.49
CA TYR A 127 -9.67 -11.63 11.12
C TYR A 127 -11.18 -11.84 10.97
N LYS A 128 -11.86 -12.40 11.98
CA LYS A 128 -13.32 -12.56 11.96
C LYS A 128 -14.05 -11.24 12.04
N LYS A 129 -13.49 -10.28 12.78
CA LYS A 129 -14.03 -8.91 12.91
C LYS A 129 -13.65 -8.05 11.70
N TYR A 130 -12.42 -8.16 11.24
CA TYR A 130 -11.87 -7.29 10.18
C TYR A 130 -11.93 -7.93 8.79
N GLY A 131 -12.60 -9.07 8.62
CA GLY A 131 -12.94 -9.65 7.31
C GLY A 131 -11.80 -10.30 6.54
N GLY A 132 -10.62 -10.36 7.08
CA GLY A 132 -9.45 -10.92 6.42
C GLY A 132 -9.29 -12.43 6.61
N SER A 133 -8.05 -12.86 6.80
CA SER A 133 -7.69 -14.26 7.07
C SER A 133 -6.78 -14.35 8.30
N PRO A 134 -6.59 -15.56 8.88
CA PRO A 134 -5.64 -15.72 9.98
C PRO A 134 -4.21 -15.24 9.66
N ALA A 135 -3.80 -15.31 8.40
CA ALA A 135 -2.48 -14.88 7.96
C ALA A 135 -2.42 -13.36 7.65
N SER A 136 -3.55 -12.73 7.34
CA SER A 136 -3.64 -11.31 6.99
C SER A 136 -5.01 -10.79 7.42
N PRO A 137 -5.15 -10.30 8.65
CA PRO A 137 -6.44 -10.17 9.32
C PRO A 137 -7.32 -9.02 8.85
N VAL A 138 -6.75 -7.96 8.28
CA VAL A 138 -7.50 -6.74 7.96
C VAL A 138 -7.82 -6.69 6.47
N HIS A 139 -9.09 -6.91 6.13
CA HIS A 139 -9.58 -6.81 4.75
C HIS A 139 -9.89 -5.37 4.38
N ILE A 140 -9.35 -4.92 3.27
CA ILE A 140 -9.64 -3.60 2.68
C ILE A 140 -10.10 -3.79 1.25
N ASN A 141 -11.24 -3.19 0.93
CA ASN A 141 -11.72 -3.00 -0.42
C ASN A 141 -11.53 -1.53 -0.78
N THR A 142 -10.64 -1.21 -1.71
CA THR A 142 -10.30 0.19 -2.05
C THR A 142 -11.45 0.99 -2.66
N THR A 143 -12.54 0.33 -3.04
CA THR A 143 -13.77 0.98 -3.54
C THR A 143 -14.86 1.11 -2.47
N ASP A 144 -14.61 0.64 -1.24
CA ASP A 144 -15.56 0.65 -0.14
C ASP A 144 -14.90 1.19 1.12
N ALA A 145 -15.14 2.47 1.40
CA ALA A 145 -14.55 3.16 2.55
C ALA A 145 -14.97 2.57 3.91
N SER A 146 -16.09 1.83 3.97
CA SER A 146 -16.50 1.17 5.22
C SER A 146 -15.56 0.07 5.68
N THR A 147 -14.71 -0.43 4.78
CA THR A 147 -13.67 -1.43 5.09
C THR A 147 -12.37 -0.82 5.59
N PHE A 148 -12.25 0.51 5.57
CA PHE A 148 -11.00 1.18 5.95
C PHE A 148 -10.86 1.23 7.46
N VAL A 149 -9.67 0.91 7.94
CA VAL A 149 -9.32 0.98 9.36
C VAL A 149 -8.52 2.25 9.62
N ASP A 150 -9.01 3.09 10.51
CA ASP A 150 -8.22 4.19 11.04
C ASP A 150 -7.35 3.67 12.20
N TYR A 151 -6.10 3.39 11.90
CA TYR A 151 -5.16 2.87 12.90
C TYR A 151 -4.85 3.83 14.06
N ASN A 152 -5.26 5.10 13.97
CA ASN A 152 -5.11 6.04 15.09
C ASN A 152 -6.17 5.85 16.15
N THR A 153 -7.37 5.40 15.76
CA THR A 153 -8.55 5.33 16.65
C THR A 153 -9.07 3.90 16.83
N ASP A 154 -8.62 2.97 16.02
CA ASP A 154 -9.05 1.57 16.11
C ASP A 154 -8.61 0.92 17.41
N GLU A 155 -9.55 0.29 18.12
CA GLU A 155 -9.34 -0.29 19.45
C GLU A 155 -8.33 -1.46 19.48
N SER A 156 -8.11 -2.12 18.35
CA SER A 156 -7.16 -3.23 18.23
C SER A 156 -5.74 -2.75 17.94
N THR A 157 -5.54 -1.47 17.69
CA THR A 157 -4.21 -0.89 17.44
C THR A 157 -3.43 -0.74 18.73
N ILE A 158 -2.23 -1.31 18.77
CA ILE A 158 -1.28 -1.17 19.89
C ILE A 158 -0.30 -0.02 19.64
N ALA A 159 0.17 0.08 18.40
CA ALA A 159 1.08 1.14 17.99
C ALA A 159 0.93 1.38 16.48
N ASN A 160 1.08 2.63 16.09
CA ASN A 160 1.10 3.02 14.69
C ASN A 160 2.07 4.16 14.44
N GLY A 161 2.41 4.38 13.19
CA GLY A 161 3.16 5.54 12.73
C GLY A 161 2.90 5.81 11.26
N ASN A 162 3.01 7.08 10.91
CA ASN A 162 2.81 7.56 9.56
C ASN A 162 3.91 8.57 9.20
N LEU A 163 4.51 8.39 8.04
CA LEU A 163 5.45 9.33 7.43
C LEU A 163 4.93 9.72 6.05
N ILE A 164 4.69 11.01 5.85
CA ILE A 164 4.35 11.56 4.55
C ILE A 164 5.59 12.21 3.96
N ILE A 165 5.93 11.84 2.73
CA ILE A 165 7.06 12.38 1.99
C ILE A 165 6.50 13.27 0.88
N TYR A 166 6.84 14.54 0.94
CA TYR A 166 6.46 15.54 -0.03
C TYR A 166 7.57 15.78 -1.06
N HIS A 167 7.26 16.49 -2.14
CA HIS A 167 8.17 16.83 -3.21
C HIS A 167 9.49 17.48 -2.73
N ASP A 168 9.43 18.31 -1.70
CA ASP A 168 10.58 19.07 -1.18
C ASP A 168 11.21 18.44 0.08
N GLY A 169 10.78 17.22 0.43
CA GLY A 169 11.18 16.55 1.66
C GLY A 169 12.33 15.56 1.46
N TYR A 170 13.54 16.01 1.70
CA TYR A 170 14.66 15.16 2.10
C TYR A 170 14.90 15.33 3.58
#